data_43fc2469b3f090bd22c848fceabf4a81
#
_entry.id   43fc2469b3f090bd22c848fceabf4a81
#
_cell.length_a   1.000
_cell.length_b   1.000
_cell.length_c   1.000
_cell.angle_alpha   90.00
_cell.angle_beta   90.00
_cell.angle_gamma   90.00
#
_symmetry.space_group_name_H-M   'P 1'
#
loop_
_entity.id
_entity.type
_entity.pdbx_description
1 polymer ?
#
loop_
_entity_poly.entity_id
_entity_poly.type
_entity_poly.pdbx_seq_one_letter_code
_entity_poly.pdbx_strand_id
1 'polypeptide(L)'
;MKFNGKIAVLKGGFSDERAISLKTSENVEQALKELGFKYTSIDCKDDFIEKLISSNFDLCFNALHGEFGEDGQIQALLEEIGIKYTHSGISSSILAMNKVFSKEIFIRNNVPTPKYKMLDKEDINENDILIPSVIKPINNGSSVGVYIILSESDKTNFLNDLKNWKYGKYIMVEKYIKGRELTCGIIDNKPTEVMEIKAKNIFYDYETKYTQGMSEYVLANDIPSETYDKIQDLTMRCHNLLGCKGVTRTDFRLEEGEILSPYVLELNTNPGLTKTSLIPKLAAFQDISYNNLINIIIEDAIC
;
A
#
# COMPACT_ATOMS: atom_id res chain seq x y z
N MET A 1 -19.79 -20.26 -7.42
CA MET A 1 -20.05 -21.31 -6.36
C MET A 1 -19.53 -20.73 -5.05
N LYS A 2 -20.28 -20.71 -3.95
CA LYS A 2 -19.82 -20.13 -2.68
C LYS A 2 -18.63 -20.96 -2.16
N PHE A 3 -17.48 -20.32 -1.85
CA PHE A 3 -16.34 -20.98 -1.23
C PHE A 3 -16.76 -21.64 0.10
N ASN A 4 -16.46 -22.91 0.29
CA ASN A 4 -16.84 -23.67 1.49
C ASN A 4 -15.61 -24.25 2.22
N GLY A 5 -14.42 -23.79 1.84
CA GLY A 5 -13.16 -24.19 2.46
C GLY A 5 -12.91 -23.55 3.82
N LYS A 6 -11.84 -23.98 4.48
CA LYS A 6 -11.37 -23.45 5.75
C LYS A 6 -10.34 -22.32 5.53
N ILE A 7 -10.58 -21.14 6.07
CA ILE A 7 -9.74 -19.96 5.93
C ILE A 7 -8.83 -19.80 7.15
N ALA A 8 -7.52 -19.61 6.93
CA ALA A 8 -6.61 -19.08 7.93
C ALA A 8 -6.57 -17.55 7.79
N VAL A 9 -6.88 -16.78 8.83
CA VAL A 9 -6.68 -15.33 8.86
C VAL A 9 -5.32 -15.06 9.48
N LEU A 10 -4.35 -14.64 8.66
CA LEU A 10 -2.99 -14.32 9.11
C LEU A 10 -2.97 -12.89 9.65
N LYS A 11 -2.49 -12.72 10.87
CA LYS A 11 -2.51 -11.43 11.57
C LYS A 11 -1.28 -11.20 12.43
N GLY A 12 -1.12 -9.96 12.88
CA GLY A 12 -0.05 -9.58 13.80
C GLY A 12 1.32 -9.51 13.14
N GLY A 13 2.11 -10.56 13.28
CA GLY A 13 3.48 -10.61 12.74
C GLY A 13 4.47 -9.76 13.55
N PHE A 14 5.64 -9.46 12.95
CA PHE A 14 6.77 -8.82 13.61
C PHE A 14 7.00 -7.36 13.18
N SER A 15 6.32 -6.89 12.12
CA SER A 15 6.54 -5.55 11.57
C SER A 15 6.11 -4.43 12.53
N ASP A 16 6.60 -3.22 12.29
CA ASP A 16 6.16 -2.00 13.00
C ASP A 16 4.65 -1.73 12.80
N GLU A 17 4.01 -2.37 11.80
CA GLU A 17 2.58 -2.25 11.48
C GLU A 17 1.70 -3.33 12.15
N ARG A 18 2.24 -4.09 13.12
CA ARG A 18 1.51 -5.14 13.85
C ARG A 18 0.16 -4.69 14.38
N ALA A 19 0.08 -3.51 14.97
CA ALA A 19 -1.18 -2.98 15.53
C ALA A 19 -2.26 -2.78 14.46
N ILE A 20 -1.86 -2.37 13.25
CA ILE A 20 -2.77 -2.21 12.11
C ILE A 20 -3.22 -3.56 11.58
N SER A 21 -2.31 -4.53 11.50
CA SER A 21 -2.63 -5.91 11.13
C SER A 21 -3.67 -6.54 12.04
N LEU A 22 -3.51 -6.40 13.36
CA LEU A 22 -4.50 -6.88 14.33
C LEU A 22 -5.86 -6.22 14.14
N LYS A 23 -5.90 -4.91 13.86
CA LYS A 23 -7.13 -4.16 13.62
C LYS A 23 -7.80 -4.54 12.28
N THR A 24 -7.00 -4.76 11.23
CA THR A 24 -7.47 -5.28 9.95
C THR A 24 -8.12 -6.64 10.14
N SER A 25 -7.43 -7.55 10.84
CA SER A 25 -7.94 -8.91 11.06
C SER A 25 -9.25 -8.94 11.84
N GLU A 26 -9.43 -8.10 12.86
CA GLU A 26 -10.70 -8.01 13.60
C GLU A 26 -11.89 -7.68 12.68
N ASN A 27 -11.72 -6.73 11.76
CA ASN A 27 -12.77 -6.38 10.80
C ASN A 27 -13.01 -7.50 9.77
N VAL A 28 -11.95 -8.13 9.27
CA VAL A 28 -12.04 -9.27 8.35
C VAL A 28 -12.73 -10.46 9.02
N GLU A 29 -12.35 -10.81 10.23
CA GLU A 29 -12.95 -11.90 11.01
C GLU A 29 -14.44 -11.66 11.25
N GLN A 30 -14.84 -10.42 11.56
CA GLN A 30 -16.24 -10.06 11.69
C GLN A 30 -17.01 -10.28 10.39
N ALA A 31 -16.46 -9.84 9.25
CA ALA A 31 -17.08 -10.03 7.94
C ALA A 31 -17.17 -11.52 7.57
N LEU A 32 -16.12 -12.30 7.81
CA LEU A 32 -16.13 -13.76 7.56
C LEU A 32 -17.23 -14.46 8.37
N LYS A 33 -17.39 -14.07 9.63
CA LYS A 33 -18.46 -14.60 10.50
C LYS A 33 -19.84 -14.25 9.97
N GLU A 34 -20.08 -13.00 9.56
CA GLU A 34 -21.37 -12.53 9.01
C GLU A 34 -21.69 -13.21 7.66
N LEU A 35 -20.67 -13.48 6.85
CA LEU A 35 -20.80 -14.21 5.58
C LEU A 35 -20.94 -15.74 5.75
N GLY A 36 -20.71 -16.25 6.97
CA GLY A 36 -20.82 -17.66 7.32
C GLY A 36 -19.65 -18.51 6.83
N PHE A 37 -18.46 -17.93 6.66
CA PHE A 37 -17.23 -18.67 6.36
C PHE A 37 -16.66 -19.34 7.61
N LYS A 38 -16.01 -20.50 7.42
CA LYS A 38 -15.23 -21.17 8.47
C LYS A 38 -13.82 -20.59 8.48
N TYR A 39 -13.39 -20.01 9.58
CA TYR A 39 -12.05 -19.45 9.68
C TYR A 39 -11.38 -19.77 11.01
N THR A 40 -10.06 -19.62 11.03
CA THR A 40 -9.21 -19.69 12.21
C THR A 40 -8.19 -18.55 12.13
N SER A 41 -8.07 -17.76 13.19
CA SER A 41 -7.10 -16.68 13.28
C SER A 41 -5.74 -17.23 13.70
N ILE A 42 -4.69 -16.80 13.00
CA ILE A 42 -3.31 -17.19 13.28
C ILE A 42 -2.47 -15.91 13.43
N ASP A 43 -1.97 -15.69 14.64
CA ASP A 43 -0.96 -14.65 14.85
C ASP A 43 0.39 -15.17 14.32
N CYS A 44 0.93 -14.46 13.31
CA CYS A 44 2.20 -14.81 12.66
C CYS A 44 3.42 -14.37 13.50
N LYS A 45 3.40 -14.70 14.79
CA LYS A 45 4.50 -14.42 15.71
C LYS A 45 5.24 -15.72 16.04
N ASP A 46 4.70 -16.52 16.91
CA ASP A 46 5.35 -17.76 17.36
C ASP A 46 4.62 -18.99 16.77
N ASP A 47 5.34 -20.03 16.35
CA ASP A 47 4.82 -21.35 15.94
C ASP A 47 3.70 -21.34 14.85
N PHE A 48 3.54 -20.21 14.13
CA PHE A 48 2.45 -20.08 13.17
C PHE A 48 2.60 -21.02 11.96
N ILE A 49 3.83 -21.33 11.55
CA ILE A 49 4.13 -22.24 10.43
C ILE A 49 3.64 -23.66 10.74
N GLU A 50 3.92 -24.16 11.92
CA GLU A 50 3.45 -25.46 12.36
C GLU A 50 1.92 -25.55 12.37
N LYS A 51 1.25 -24.47 12.84
CA LYS A 51 -0.21 -24.36 12.80
C LYS A 51 -0.77 -24.34 11.38
N LEU A 52 -0.10 -23.67 10.43
CA LEU A 52 -0.50 -23.64 9.04
C LEU A 52 -0.42 -25.05 8.41
N ILE A 53 0.69 -25.75 8.62
CA ILE A 53 0.92 -27.09 8.04
C ILE A 53 -0.02 -28.13 8.65
N SER A 54 -0.24 -28.10 9.97
CA SER A 54 -1.01 -29.14 10.68
C SER A 54 -2.53 -29.01 10.52
N SER A 55 -3.06 -27.87 10.04
CA SER A 55 -4.49 -27.57 10.14
C SER A 55 -5.29 -27.68 8.85
N ASN A 56 -4.70 -28.08 7.72
CA ASN A 56 -5.35 -28.25 6.41
C ASN A 56 -6.26 -27.06 6.02
N PHE A 57 -5.68 -25.90 5.81
CA PHE A 57 -6.39 -24.72 5.30
C PHE A 57 -6.45 -24.76 3.77
N ASP A 58 -7.58 -24.32 3.21
CA ASP A 58 -7.80 -24.20 1.78
C ASP A 58 -7.37 -22.81 1.26
N LEU A 59 -7.40 -21.78 2.13
CA LEU A 59 -7.09 -20.40 1.81
C LEU A 59 -6.49 -19.70 3.02
N CYS A 60 -5.47 -18.87 2.79
CA CYS A 60 -5.00 -17.88 3.74
C CYS A 60 -5.51 -16.48 3.37
N PHE A 61 -6.25 -15.84 4.26
CA PHE A 61 -6.54 -14.42 4.17
C PHE A 61 -5.37 -13.65 4.80
N ASN A 62 -4.60 -12.97 3.97
CA ASN A 62 -3.44 -12.20 4.44
C ASN A 62 -3.88 -10.82 4.98
N ALA A 63 -3.99 -10.69 6.30
CA ALA A 63 -4.24 -9.43 6.99
C ALA A 63 -2.97 -8.86 7.66
N LEU A 64 -1.78 -9.34 7.26
CA LEU A 64 -0.50 -8.77 7.68
C LEU A 64 -0.23 -7.46 6.96
N HIS A 65 0.59 -6.60 7.55
CA HIS A 65 1.04 -5.34 6.95
C HIS A 65 2.55 -5.15 7.13
N GLY A 66 3.15 -4.44 6.15
CA GLY A 66 4.58 -4.14 6.14
C GLY A 66 5.46 -5.34 5.85
N GLU A 67 6.64 -5.36 6.47
CA GLU A 67 7.63 -6.42 6.32
C GLU A 67 7.02 -7.79 6.63
N PHE A 68 7.43 -8.81 5.89
CA PHE A 68 6.92 -10.16 5.88
C PHE A 68 5.53 -10.30 5.24
N GLY A 69 4.58 -9.37 5.48
CA GLY A 69 3.21 -9.45 4.98
C GLY A 69 3.03 -9.00 3.53
N GLU A 70 3.82 -8.01 3.09
CA GLU A 70 3.63 -7.29 1.81
C GLU A 70 4.83 -7.39 0.86
N ASP A 71 5.92 -8.03 1.28
CA ASP A 71 7.21 -8.05 0.58
C ASP A 71 7.55 -9.37 -0.13
N GLY A 72 6.61 -10.30 -0.23
CA GLY A 72 6.76 -11.59 -0.90
C GLY A 72 7.16 -12.74 0.02
N GLN A 73 7.56 -12.50 1.26
CA GLN A 73 8.05 -13.55 2.18
C GLN A 73 6.93 -14.52 2.58
N ILE A 74 5.79 -14.01 3.09
CA ILE A 74 4.65 -14.86 3.46
C ILE A 74 4.04 -15.54 2.23
N GLN A 75 4.02 -14.86 1.07
CA GLN A 75 3.53 -15.41 -0.18
C GLN A 75 4.38 -16.63 -0.60
N ALA A 76 5.72 -16.51 -0.51
CA ALA A 76 6.62 -17.61 -0.83
C ALA A 76 6.43 -18.82 0.11
N LEU A 77 6.26 -18.56 1.41
CA LEU A 77 5.96 -19.62 2.37
C LEU A 77 4.65 -20.33 2.05
N LEU A 78 3.59 -19.58 1.70
CA LEU A 78 2.27 -20.15 1.41
C LEU A 78 2.27 -20.95 0.09
N GLU A 79 3.02 -20.51 -0.92
CA GLU A 79 3.22 -21.28 -2.16
C GLU A 79 3.97 -22.60 -1.91
N GLU A 80 5.03 -22.57 -1.08
CA GLU A 80 5.81 -23.77 -0.76
C GLU A 80 4.96 -24.84 -0.02
N ILE A 81 4.07 -24.41 0.88
CA ILE A 81 3.19 -25.33 1.59
C ILE A 81 1.87 -25.63 0.85
N GLY A 82 1.67 -25.04 -0.35
CA GLY A 82 0.54 -25.34 -1.23
C GLY A 82 -0.80 -24.77 -0.78
N ILE A 83 -0.82 -23.66 -0.03
CA ILE A 83 -2.05 -23.01 0.43
C ILE A 83 -2.30 -21.76 -0.43
N LYS A 84 -3.48 -21.64 -1.05
CA LYS A 84 -3.92 -20.42 -1.74
C LYS A 84 -3.98 -19.24 -0.76
N TYR A 85 -3.79 -18.01 -1.26
CA TYR A 85 -3.81 -16.82 -0.41
C TYR A 85 -4.39 -15.62 -1.15
N THR A 86 -4.90 -14.65 -0.38
CA THR A 86 -5.46 -13.40 -0.91
C THR A 86 -4.37 -12.43 -1.35
N HIS A 87 -4.73 -11.53 -2.26
CA HIS A 87 -3.87 -10.46 -2.81
C HIS A 87 -2.80 -10.96 -3.79
N SER A 88 -1.82 -10.11 -4.06
CA SER A 88 -0.80 -10.34 -5.09
C SER A 88 0.23 -11.40 -4.70
N GLY A 89 0.83 -12.02 -5.71
CA GLY A 89 1.85 -13.06 -5.53
C GLY A 89 3.24 -12.54 -5.17
N ILE A 90 4.22 -13.44 -5.10
CA ILE A 90 5.59 -13.19 -4.64
C ILE A 90 6.24 -12.04 -5.43
N SER A 91 6.31 -12.17 -6.75
CA SER A 91 7.03 -11.20 -7.59
C SER A 91 6.42 -9.81 -7.51
N SER A 92 5.09 -9.72 -7.57
CA SER A 92 4.36 -8.45 -7.49
C SER A 92 4.58 -7.76 -6.14
N SER A 93 4.56 -8.51 -5.05
CA SER A 93 4.79 -8.00 -3.70
C SER A 93 6.21 -7.46 -3.53
N ILE A 94 7.24 -8.19 -4.00
CA ILE A 94 8.63 -7.73 -4.00
C ILE A 94 8.78 -6.44 -4.81
N LEU A 95 8.25 -6.42 -6.04
CA LEU A 95 8.38 -5.27 -6.95
C LEU A 95 7.66 -4.03 -6.42
N ALA A 96 6.47 -4.19 -5.86
CA ALA A 96 5.69 -3.08 -5.33
C ALA A 96 6.29 -2.51 -4.03
N MET A 97 6.74 -3.38 -3.11
CA MET A 97 7.34 -2.96 -1.85
C MET A 97 8.63 -2.16 -2.08
N ASN A 98 9.43 -2.54 -3.07
CA ASN A 98 10.64 -1.82 -3.42
C ASN A 98 10.36 -0.66 -4.38
N LYS A 99 10.36 0.56 -3.83
CA LYS A 99 10.05 1.79 -4.59
C LYS A 99 10.98 2.03 -5.79
N VAL A 100 12.23 1.58 -5.72
CA VAL A 100 13.16 1.69 -6.86
C VAL A 100 12.73 0.74 -7.97
N PHE A 101 12.43 -0.52 -7.65
CA PHE A 101 12.02 -1.50 -8.65
C PHE A 101 10.71 -1.12 -9.33
N SER A 102 9.70 -0.72 -8.55
CA SER A 102 8.42 -0.28 -9.14
C SER A 102 8.59 0.95 -10.03
N LYS A 103 9.36 1.96 -9.60
CA LYS A 103 9.63 3.16 -10.39
C LYS A 103 10.41 2.88 -11.68
N GLU A 104 11.39 2.00 -11.65
CA GLU A 104 12.11 1.60 -12.87
C GLU A 104 11.17 0.96 -13.90
N ILE A 105 10.25 0.09 -13.45
CA ILE A 105 9.22 -0.49 -14.30
C ILE A 105 8.30 0.61 -14.83
N PHE A 106 7.85 1.52 -14.00
CA PHE A 106 6.98 2.64 -14.37
C PHE A 106 7.63 3.55 -15.41
N ILE A 107 8.87 3.98 -15.19
CA ILE A 107 9.62 4.85 -16.11
C ILE A 107 9.78 4.18 -17.48
N ARG A 108 10.18 2.90 -17.52
CA ARG A 108 10.37 2.15 -18.77
C ARG A 108 9.06 1.98 -19.56
N ASN A 109 7.93 2.05 -18.91
CA ASN A 109 6.61 1.92 -19.51
C ASN A 109 5.85 3.26 -19.64
N ASN A 110 6.55 4.40 -19.55
CA ASN A 110 5.97 5.75 -19.67
C ASN A 110 4.83 6.02 -18.66
N VAL A 111 4.92 5.46 -17.46
CA VAL A 111 4.07 5.83 -16.32
C VAL A 111 4.74 6.99 -15.59
N PRO A 112 4.06 8.16 -15.46
CA PRO A 112 4.63 9.30 -14.77
C PRO A 112 4.87 9.00 -13.30
N THR A 113 6.10 9.17 -12.85
CA THR A 113 6.50 9.07 -11.44
C THR A 113 7.53 10.15 -11.14
N PRO A 114 7.60 10.70 -9.91
CA PRO A 114 8.59 11.72 -9.59
C PRO A 114 10.01 11.24 -9.86
N LYS A 115 10.85 12.11 -10.44
CA LYS A 115 12.29 11.83 -10.64
C LYS A 115 12.95 11.59 -9.28
N TYR A 116 13.84 10.62 -9.22
CA TYR A 116 14.52 10.25 -7.98
C TYR A 116 16.00 9.93 -8.18
N LYS A 117 16.72 9.91 -7.08
CA LYS A 117 18.07 9.35 -6.95
C LYS A 117 18.06 8.34 -5.81
N MET A 118 18.84 7.27 -5.94
CA MET A 118 19.15 6.37 -4.85
C MET A 118 20.57 6.69 -4.36
N LEU A 119 20.72 6.95 -3.08
CA LEU A 119 21.97 7.35 -2.46
C LEU A 119 22.34 6.38 -1.33
N ASP A 120 23.63 6.11 -1.17
CA ASP A 120 24.14 5.44 0.01
C ASP A 120 24.12 6.41 1.19
N LYS A 121 23.58 6.02 2.33
CA LYS A 121 23.49 6.89 3.51
C LYS A 121 24.85 7.33 4.05
N GLU A 122 25.92 6.54 3.78
CA GLU A 122 27.28 6.85 4.24
C GLU A 122 27.95 7.90 3.35
N ASP A 123 27.53 8.03 2.10
CA ASP A 123 28.11 8.94 1.10
C ASP A 123 27.27 10.22 0.88
N ILE A 124 26.05 10.28 1.45
CA ILE A 124 25.14 11.41 1.23
C ILE A 124 25.67 12.70 1.86
N ASN A 125 25.64 13.78 1.07
CA ASN A 125 26.02 15.11 1.50
C ASN A 125 24.92 16.14 1.15
N GLU A 126 25.08 17.38 1.62
CA GLU A 126 24.09 18.44 1.43
C GLU A 126 23.77 18.77 -0.03
N ASN A 127 24.73 18.58 -0.96
CA ASN A 127 24.54 18.88 -2.38
C ASN A 127 23.70 17.80 -3.10
N ASP A 128 23.56 16.62 -2.52
CA ASP A 128 22.73 15.55 -3.06
C ASP A 128 21.24 15.77 -2.82
N ILE A 129 20.92 16.64 -1.84
CA ILE A 129 19.55 16.94 -1.43
C ILE A 129 19.13 18.27 -2.03
N LEU A 130 18.36 18.22 -3.10
CA LEU A 130 17.75 19.40 -3.72
C LEU A 130 16.52 19.86 -2.93
N ILE A 131 16.23 21.15 -2.98
CA ILE A 131 15.02 21.75 -2.40
C ILE A 131 14.13 22.26 -3.53
N PRO A 132 12.86 21.85 -3.60
CA PRO A 132 12.17 20.90 -2.70
C PRO A 132 12.35 19.44 -3.09
N SER A 133 12.42 18.55 -2.09
CA SER A 133 12.52 17.11 -2.29
C SER A 133 11.80 16.31 -1.19
N VAL A 134 11.66 15.00 -1.42
CA VAL A 134 11.17 14.01 -0.43
C VAL A 134 12.24 12.96 -0.26
N ILE A 135 12.58 12.68 0.99
CA ILE A 135 13.53 11.62 1.35
C ILE A 135 12.75 10.50 2.00
N LYS A 136 12.96 9.28 1.55
CA LYS A 136 12.20 8.13 2.06
C LYS A 136 12.96 6.80 1.97
N PRO A 137 12.61 5.83 2.82
CA PRO A 137 13.10 4.46 2.70
C PRO A 137 12.65 3.82 1.39
N ILE A 138 13.45 2.87 0.89
CA ILE A 138 13.13 2.15 -0.35
C ILE A 138 12.02 1.12 -0.12
N ASN A 139 12.06 0.40 1.03
CA ASN A 139 11.21 -0.78 1.28
C ASN A 139 10.19 -0.61 2.43
N ASN A 140 9.90 0.61 2.86
CA ASN A 140 8.95 0.83 3.95
C ASN A 140 7.61 1.38 3.45
N GLY A 141 6.53 0.98 4.14
CA GLY A 141 5.18 1.50 3.97
C GLY A 141 4.81 2.62 4.95
N SER A 142 3.53 2.97 4.99
CA SER A 142 2.87 3.83 6.00
C SER A 142 3.53 5.18 6.28
N SER A 143 4.27 5.76 5.32
CA SER A 143 5.03 7.02 5.47
C SER A 143 6.06 7.02 6.60
N VAL A 144 6.47 5.85 7.08
CA VAL A 144 7.50 5.72 8.12
C VAL A 144 8.87 6.07 7.54
N GLY A 145 9.59 6.98 8.19
CA GLY A 145 10.93 7.43 7.75
C GLY A 145 10.91 8.40 6.56
N VAL A 146 9.76 9.03 6.25
CA VAL A 146 9.65 10.02 5.18
C VAL A 146 9.94 11.42 5.72
N TYR A 147 10.82 12.16 5.03
CA TYR A 147 11.16 13.55 5.30
C TYR A 147 10.82 14.41 4.09
N ILE A 148 10.09 15.50 4.32
CA ILE A 148 9.80 16.51 3.30
C ILE A 148 10.75 17.67 3.49
N ILE A 149 11.53 17.97 2.46
CA ILE A 149 12.56 18.99 2.49
C ILE A 149 12.08 20.18 1.64
N LEU A 150 11.54 21.20 2.30
CA LEU A 150 11.05 22.43 1.66
C LEU A 150 11.95 23.63 1.92
N SER A 151 12.88 23.51 2.87
CA SER A 151 13.79 24.58 3.28
C SER A 151 15.19 24.04 3.63
N GLU A 152 16.17 24.94 3.72
CA GLU A 152 17.51 24.61 4.22
C GLU A 152 17.49 24.09 5.69
N SER A 153 16.52 24.57 6.49
CA SER A 153 16.32 24.06 7.85
C SER A 153 15.89 22.60 7.86
N ASP A 154 14.94 22.21 6.98
CA ASP A 154 14.49 20.82 6.87
C ASP A 154 15.65 19.91 6.45
N LYS A 155 16.45 20.36 5.48
CA LYS A 155 17.64 19.64 5.02
C LYS A 155 18.65 19.43 6.15
N THR A 156 18.95 20.50 6.90
CA THR A 156 19.86 20.43 8.04
C THR A 156 19.34 19.48 9.12
N ASN A 157 18.04 19.52 9.43
CA ASN A 157 17.42 18.62 10.40
C ASN A 157 17.53 17.16 9.96
N PHE A 158 17.25 16.86 8.69
CA PHE A 158 17.42 15.50 8.14
C PHE A 158 18.86 15.02 8.24
N LEU A 159 19.86 15.84 7.84
CA LEU A 159 21.27 15.47 7.89
C LEU A 159 21.75 15.21 9.33
N ASN A 160 21.26 15.99 10.29
CA ASN A 160 21.55 15.75 11.72
C ASN A 160 20.92 14.43 12.23
N ASP A 161 19.75 14.05 11.71
CA ASP A 161 19.04 12.85 12.08
C ASP A 161 19.48 11.61 11.28
N LEU A 162 20.26 11.77 10.22
CA LEU A 162 20.71 10.70 9.35
C LEU A 162 21.45 9.57 10.10
N LYS A 163 22.17 9.90 11.17
CA LYS A 163 22.83 8.91 12.05
C LYS A 163 21.83 7.94 12.70
N ASN A 164 20.57 8.34 12.86
CA ASN A 164 19.49 7.54 13.42
C ASN A 164 18.73 6.75 12.34
N TRP A 165 19.15 6.85 11.06
CA TRP A 165 18.51 6.16 9.96
C TRP A 165 18.64 4.64 10.10
N LYS A 166 17.54 3.96 10.34
CA LYS A 166 17.45 2.51 10.56
C LYS A 166 16.85 1.72 9.38
N TYR A 167 16.49 2.40 8.28
CA TYR A 167 15.72 1.83 7.18
C TYR A 167 16.60 1.31 6.02
N GLY A 168 17.72 0.68 6.36
CA GLY A 168 18.65 0.10 5.40
C GLY A 168 19.78 1.05 4.97
N LYS A 169 20.59 0.55 4.04
CA LYS A 169 21.78 1.23 3.53
C LYS A 169 21.44 2.38 2.58
N TYR A 170 20.43 2.18 1.73
CA TYR A 170 20.09 3.11 0.66
C TYR A 170 18.88 3.98 1.00
N ILE A 171 18.94 5.22 0.54
CA ILE A 171 17.93 6.26 0.73
C ILE A 171 17.46 6.72 -0.65
N MET A 172 16.15 6.88 -0.83
CA MET A 172 15.58 7.50 -2.01
C MET A 172 15.40 9.00 -1.77
N VAL A 173 15.98 9.84 -2.62
CA VAL A 173 15.71 11.29 -2.69
C VAL A 173 14.91 11.55 -3.95
N GLU A 174 13.69 12.05 -3.82
CA GLU A 174 12.70 12.21 -4.88
C GLU A 174 12.29 13.65 -5.04
N LYS A 175 12.01 14.10 -6.28
CA LYS A 175 11.46 15.45 -6.53
C LYS A 175 10.13 15.58 -5.78
N TYR A 176 9.99 16.61 -4.96
CA TYR A 176 8.71 16.97 -4.34
C TYR A 176 7.73 17.46 -5.42
N ILE A 177 6.56 16.83 -5.49
CA ILE A 177 5.46 17.25 -6.36
C ILE A 177 4.48 18.06 -5.51
N LYS A 178 4.41 19.36 -5.76
CA LYS A 178 3.44 20.26 -5.11
C LYS A 178 2.06 20.04 -5.73
N GLY A 179 1.04 19.84 -4.89
CA GLY A 179 -0.32 19.63 -5.34
C GLY A 179 -1.11 18.71 -4.43
N ARG A 180 -2.15 18.09 -4.99
CA ARG A 180 -3.14 17.27 -4.28
C ARG A 180 -2.63 15.83 -4.10
N GLU A 181 -3.04 15.18 -3.03
CA GLU A 181 -2.82 13.76 -2.80
C GLU A 181 -4.06 12.97 -3.17
N LEU A 182 -3.91 12.06 -4.14
CA LEU A 182 -5.00 11.26 -4.67
C LEU A 182 -4.69 9.78 -4.53
N THR A 183 -5.74 8.98 -4.48
CA THR A 183 -5.63 7.52 -4.48
C THR A 183 -6.73 6.91 -5.33
N CYS A 184 -6.40 5.78 -5.97
CA CYS A 184 -7.34 4.98 -6.74
C CYS A 184 -6.99 3.50 -6.55
N GLY A 185 -7.99 2.65 -6.40
CA GLY A 185 -7.80 1.21 -6.19
C GLY A 185 -8.18 0.38 -7.41
N ILE A 186 -7.85 -0.90 -7.34
CA ILE A 186 -8.44 -1.94 -8.18
C ILE A 186 -9.28 -2.83 -7.29
N ILE A 187 -10.55 -3.02 -7.64
CA ILE A 187 -11.49 -3.95 -7.00
C ILE A 187 -12.23 -4.68 -8.12
N ASP A 188 -12.33 -5.99 -8.05
CA ASP A 188 -12.99 -6.82 -9.08
C ASP A 188 -12.44 -6.53 -10.50
N ASN A 189 -11.11 -6.44 -10.62
CA ASN A 189 -10.40 -6.15 -11.88
C ASN A 189 -10.80 -4.81 -12.55
N LYS A 190 -11.32 -3.85 -11.79
CA LYS A 190 -11.74 -2.54 -12.29
C LYS A 190 -11.15 -1.43 -11.41
N PRO A 191 -10.78 -0.27 -12.00
CA PRO A 191 -10.39 0.88 -11.22
C PRO A 191 -11.60 1.40 -10.42
N THR A 192 -11.32 1.84 -9.20
CA THR A 192 -12.32 2.52 -8.36
C THR A 192 -12.50 3.97 -8.78
N GLU A 193 -13.40 4.67 -8.09
CA GLU A 193 -13.41 6.13 -8.09
C GLU A 193 -12.05 6.68 -7.62
N VAL A 194 -11.74 7.92 -8.04
CA VAL A 194 -10.55 8.65 -7.58
C VAL A 194 -10.90 9.44 -6.33
N MET A 195 -10.14 9.21 -5.26
CA MET A 195 -10.37 9.85 -3.98
C MET A 195 -9.22 10.79 -3.64
N GLU A 196 -9.54 12.00 -3.19
CA GLU A 196 -8.57 12.94 -2.62
C GLU A 196 -8.45 12.74 -1.12
N ILE A 197 -7.21 12.79 -0.66
CA ILE A 197 -6.82 12.74 0.74
C ILE A 197 -6.46 14.17 1.16
N LYS A 198 -7.35 14.84 1.89
CA LYS A 198 -7.13 16.17 2.46
C LYS A 198 -6.60 16.03 3.87
N ALA A 199 -5.28 16.01 4.02
CA ALA A 199 -4.64 16.02 5.32
C ALA A 199 -4.75 17.39 5.98
N LYS A 200 -4.99 17.46 7.28
CA LYS A 200 -4.93 18.73 8.03
C LYS A 200 -3.51 19.22 8.20
N ASN A 201 -2.54 18.33 8.17
CA ASN A 201 -1.12 18.63 8.18
C ASN A 201 -0.59 18.83 6.74
N ILE A 202 0.61 19.40 6.61
CA ILE A 202 1.31 19.57 5.31
C ILE A 202 1.51 18.24 4.60
N PHE A 203 1.51 17.11 5.36
CA PHE A 203 1.78 15.78 4.87
C PHE A 203 0.86 14.73 5.50
N TYR A 204 0.52 13.70 4.72
CA TYR A 204 -0.24 12.53 5.13
C TYR A 204 0.72 11.49 5.77
N ASP A 205 1.21 11.82 6.98
CA ASP A 205 2.11 10.98 7.76
C ASP A 205 1.38 9.85 8.49
N TYR A 206 2.14 9.02 9.22
CA TYR A 206 1.59 7.90 9.99
C TYR A 206 0.51 8.33 10.99
N GLU A 207 0.74 9.43 11.72
CA GLU A 207 -0.23 9.95 12.69
C GLU A 207 -1.51 10.42 12.00
N THR A 208 -1.38 11.15 10.89
CA THR A 208 -2.49 11.66 10.08
C THR A 208 -3.29 10.52 9.44
N LYS A 209 -2.65 9.39 9.09
CA LYS A 209 -3.30 8.20 8.51
C LYS A 209 -4.21 7.48 9.50
N TYR A 210 -3.80 7.39 10.75
CA TYR A 210 -4.46 6.52 11.74
C TYR A 210 -5.18 7.26 12.87
N THR A 211 -5.07 8.61 12.94
CA THR A 211 -5.79 9.43 13.91
C THR A 211 -7.10 9.94 13.32
N GLN A 212 -8.21 9.61 13.98
CA GLN A 212 -9.55 10.01 13.53
C GLN A 212 -9.67 11.53 13.44
N GLY A 213 -10.17 12.04 12.32
CA GLY A 213 -10.42 13.46 12.10
C GLY A 213 -9.20 14.27 11.64
N MET A 214 -8.02 13.66 11.45
CA MET A 214 -6.83 14.31 10.90
C MET A 214 -6.81 14.35 9.37
N SER A 215 -7.67 13.58 8.71
CA SER A 215 -7.83 13.58 7.26
C SER A 215 -9.29 13.56 6.87
N GLU A 216 -9.61 14.26 5.79
CA GLU A 216 -10.86 14.19 5.08
C GLU A 216 -10.65 13.43 3.77
N TYR A 217 -11.63 12.63 3.38
CA TYR A 217 -11.59 11.79 2.19
C TYR A 217 -12.79 12.12 1.31
N VAL A 218 -12.53 12.67 0.14
CA VAL A 218 -13.59 13.15 -0.77
C VAL A 218 -13.35 12.61 -2.18
N LEU A 219 -14.42 12.43 -2.95
CA LEU A 219 -14.27 12.14 -4.37
C LEU A 219 -13.66 13.33 -5.10
N ALA A 220 -12.72 13.07 -5.99
CA ALA A 220 -12.02 14.11 -6.77
C ALA A 220 -12.83 14.56 -7.99
N ASN A 221 -14.13 14.84 -7.80
CA ASN A 221 -15.06 15.18 -8.88
C ASN A 221 -14.86 16.59 -9.49
N ASP A 222 -13.99 17.39 -8.88
CA ASP A 222 -13.65 18.76 -9.29
C ASP A 222 -12.44 18.83 -10.23
N ILE A 223 -11.80 17.70 -10.54
CA ILE A 223 -10.75 17.63 -11.56
C ILE A 223 -11.33 17.38 -12.95
N PRO A 224 -10.68 17.82 -14.06
CA PRO A 224 -11.14 17.53 -15.41
C PRO A 224 -11.27 16.03 -15.67
N SER A 225 -12.31 15.64 -16.41
CA SER A 225 -12.59 14.23 -16.72
C SER A 225 -11.40 13.52 -17.37
N GLU A 226 -10.68 14.18 -18.29
CA GLU A 226 -9.47 13.63 -18.91
C GLU A 226 -8.38 13.28 -17.88
N THR A 227 -8.20 14.13 -16.85
CA THR A 227 -7.25 13.85 -15.76
C THR A 227 -7.75 12.71 -14.87
N TYR A 228 -9.04 12.66 -14.61
CA TYR A 228 -9.69 11.60 -13.83
C TYR A 228 -9.51 10.24 -14.51
N ASP A 229 -9.87 10.15 -15.79
CA ASP A 229 -9.74 8.92 -16.60
C ASP A 229 -8.28 8.48 -16.71
N LYS A 230 -7.34 9.43 -16.84
CA LYS A 230 -5.90 9.17 -16.83
C LYS A 230 -5.42 8.56 -15.52
N ILE A 231 -5.93 8.99 -14.36
CA ILE A 231 -5.57 8.40 -13.06
C ILE A 231 -6.07 6.95 -12.98
N GLN A 232 -7.30 6.68 -13.43
CA GLN A 232 -7.84 5.33 -13.48
C GLN A 232 -7.04 4.42 -14.45
N ASP A 233 -6.68 4.92 -15.64
CA ASP A 233 -5.82 4.19 -16.59
C ASP A 233 -4.45 3.90 -15.98
N LEU A 234 -3.81 4.88 -15.36
CA LEU A 234 -2.52 4.70 -14.71
C LEU A 234 -2.60 3.67 -13.57
N THR A 235 -3.70 3.67 -12.79
CA THR A 235 -3.93 2.67 -11.73
C THR A 235 -3.97 1.26 -12.29
N MET A 236 -4.74 1.04 -13.36
CA MET A 236 -4.83 -0.25 -14.04
C MET A 236 -3.50 -0.66 -14.65
N ARG A 237 -2.79 0.27 -15.29
CA ARG A 237 -1.48 0.01 -15.89
C ARG A 237 -0.44 -0.37 -14.83
N CYS A 238 -0.37 0.34 -13.71
CA CYS A 238 0.54 -0.01 -12.62
C CYS A 238 0.26 -1.41 -12.07
N HIS A 239 -1.01 -1.74 -11.85
CA HIS A 239 -1.46 -3.07 -11.43
C HIS A 239 -0.97 -4.16 -12.38
N ASN A 240 -1.20 -4.00 -13.68
CA ASN A 240 -0.82 -4.96 -14.71
C ASN A 240 0.70 -5.07 -14.90
N LEU A 241 1.42 -3.94 -14.90
CA LEU A 241 2.89 -3.90 -15.09
C LEU A 241 3.64 -4.61 -13.97
N LEU A 242 3.13 -4.54 -12.74
CA LEU A 242 3.71 -5.26 -11.61
C LEU A 242 3.18 -6.70 -11.48
N GLY A 243 2.27 -7.13 -12.36
CA GLY A 243 1.68 -8.46 -12.34
C GLY A 243 0.82 -8.71 -11.10
N CYS A 244 0.19 -7.66 -10.57
CA CYS A 244 -0.65 -7.75 -9.38
C CYS A 244 -1.93 -8.57 -9.63
N LYS A 245 -2.50 -9.05 -8.53
CA LYS A 245 -3.80 -9.73 -8.48
C LYS A 245 -4.64 -9.14 -7.35
N GLY A 246 -5.95 -9.33 -7.45
CA GLY A 246 -6.89 -8.93 -6.42
C GLY A 246 -6.94 -7.42 -6.21
N VAL A 247 -7.20 -7.06 -4.97
CA VAL A 247 -7.33 -5.66 -4.59
C VAL A 247 -5.97 -5.01 -4.41
N THR A 248 -5.75 -3.88 -5.11
CA THR A 248 -4.55 -3.04 -4.98
C THR A 248 -4.94 -1.57 -4.82
N ARG A 249 -3.99 -0.74 -4.40
CA ARG A 249 -4.17 0.71 -4.30
C ARG A 249 -2.95 1.43 -4.85
N THR A 250 -3.17 2.39 -5.74
CA THR A 250 -2.13 3.26 -6.28
C THR A 250 -2.30 4.67 -5.71
N ASP A 251 -1.24 5.23 -5.17
CA ASP A 251 -1.22 6.55 -4.55
C ASP A 251 -0.51 7.55 -5.47
N PHE A 252 -1.06 8.76 -5.59
CA PHE A 252 -0.64 9.78 -6.54
C PHE A 252 -0.40 11.13 -5.89
N ARG A 253 0.49 11.92 -6.53
CA ARG A 253 0.49 13.39 -6.39
C ARG A 253 0.00 13.99 -7.71
N LEU A 254 -1.04 14.82 -7.64
CA LEU A 254 -1.52 15.60 -8.76
C LEU A 254 -0.84 16.97 -8.73
N GLU A 255 0.13 17.17 -9.63
CA GLU A 255 0.84 18.46 -9.74
C GLU A 255 -0.12 19.51 -10.26
N GLU A 256 -0.22 20.62 -9.54
CA GLU A 256 -1.04 21.76 -9.92
C GLU A 256 -0.27 22.68 -10.88
N GLY A 257 -0.96 23.17 -11.93
CA GLY A 257 -0.38 24.04 -12.94
C GLY A 257 -1.41 24.32 -14.04
N GLU A 258 -0.97 24.85 -15.19
CA GLU A 258 -1.83 25.04 -16.36
C GLU A 258 -2.42 23.70 -16.86
N ILE A 259 -1.65 22.62 -16.72
CA ILE A 259 -2.06 21.25 -17.02
C ILE A 259 -1.86 20.41 -15.77
N LEU A 260 -2.95 19.80 -15.26
CA LEU A 260 -2.87 18.89 -14.13
C LEU A 260 -2.15 17.61 -14.53
N SER A 261 -1.10 17.26 -13.80
CA SER A 261 -0.26 16.10 -14.11
C SER A 261 -0.22 15.11 -12.94
N PRO A 262 -0.81 13.91 -13.08
CA PRO A 262 -0.73 12.88 -12.05
C PRO A 262 0.64 12.17 -12.10
N TYR A 263 1.26 12.02 -10.94
CA TYR A 263 2.48 11.25 -10.72
C TYR A 263 2.21 10.10 -9.75
N VAL A 264 2.51 8.88 -10.17
CA VAL A 264 2.41 7.69 -9.32
C VAL A 264 3.52 7.72 -8.29
N LEU A 265 3.16 7.63 -7.01
CA LEU A 265 4.10 7.52 -5.89
C LEU A 265 4.48 6.09 -5.62
N GLU A 266 3.48 5.23 -5.43
CA GLU A 266 3.62 3.82 -5.10
C GLU A 266 2.34 3.04 -5.41
N LEU A 267 2.45 1.71 -5.47
CA LEU A 267 1.33 0.78 -5.52
C LEU A 267 1.41 -0.16 -4.32
N ASN A 268 0.29 -0.34 -3.63
CA ASN A 268 0.15 -1.24 -2.48
C ASN A 268 -0.57 -2.52 -2.90
N THR A 269 0.07 -3.67 -2.70
CA THR A 269 -0.43 -5.00 -3.11
C THR A 269 -1.34 -5.66 -2.07
N ASN A 270 -1.27 -5.22 -0.82
CA ASN A 270 -2.09 -5.69 0.29
C ASN A 270 -2.58 -4.50 1.14
N PRO A 271 -3.43 -3.64 0.55
CA PRO A 271 -3.84 -2.40 1.20
C PRO A 271 -4.69 -2.66 2.44
N GLY A 272 -4.55 -1.79 3.45
CA GLY A 272 -5.28 -1.89 4.71
C GLY A 272 -6.79 -2.01 4.56
N LEU A 273 -7.41 -2.85 5.39
CA LEU A 273 -8.84 -3.16 5.41
C LEU A 273 -9.51 -2.81 6.74
N THR A 274 -8.95 -1.89 7.53
CA THR A 274 -9.69 -1.33 8.66
C THR A 274 -10.85 -0.47 8.16
N LYS A 275 -11.87 -0.24 8.98
CA LYS A 275 -13.02 0.62 8.61
C LYS A 275 -12.61 2.04 8.20
N THR A 276 -11.45 2.51 8.64
CA THR A 276 -10.91 3.83 8.29
C THR A 276 -9.94 3.80 7.10
N SER A 277 -9.58 2.63 6.62
CA SER A 277 -8.65 2.44 5.49
C SER A 277 -9.25 2.91 4.17
N LEU A 278 -8.37 3.22 3.20
CA LEU A 278 -8.74 3.84 1.93
C LEU A 278 -9.54 2.90 1.02
N ILE A 279 -9.15 1.62 0.92
CA ILE A 279 -9.87 0.65 0.07
C ILE A 279 -11.32 0.42 0.51
N PRO A 280 -11.65 0.20 1.80
CA PRO A 280 -13.05 0.15 2.22
C PRO A 280 -13.86 1.41 1.91
N LYS A 281 -13.23 2.61 1.95
CA LYS A 281 -13.88 3.86 1.56
C LYS A 281 -14.12 3.93 0.05
N LEU A 282 -13.13 3.56 -0.77
CA LEU A 282 -13.25 3.48 -2.22
C LEU A 282 -14.35 2.49 -2.62
N ALA A 283 -14.42 1.33 -1.96
CA ALA A 283 -15.49 0.36 -2.15
C ALA A 283 -16.87 0.96 -1.83
N ALA A 284 -16.99 1.68 -0.71
CA ALA A 284 -18.25 2.32 -0.31
C ALA A 284 -18.72 3.40 -1.31
N PHE A 285 -17.82 4.13 -1.95
CA PHE A 285 -18.17 5.07 -3.03
C PHE A 285 -18.73 4.38 -4.29
N GLN A 286 -18.50 3.07 -4.43
CA GLN A 286 -19.05 2.22 -5.50
C GLN A 286 -20.22 1.34 -5.01
N ASP A 287 -20.84 1.67 -3.88
CA ASP A 287 -21.92 0.88 -3.26
C ASP A 287 -21.53 -0.56 -2.92
N ILE A 288 -20.22 -0.84 -2.80
CA ILE A 288 -19.68 -2.14 -2.36
C ILE A 288 -19.59 -2.13 -0.84
N SER A 289 -20.43 -2.91 -0.17
CA SER A 289 -20.36 -3.07 1.28
C SER A 289 -19.06 -3.74 1.71
N TYR A 290 -18.64 -3.54 2.97
CA TYR A 290 -17.42 -4.17 3.50
C TYR A 290 -17.44 -5.70 3.36
N ASN A 291 -18.58 -6.33 3.66
CA ASN A 291 -18.73 -7.78 3.50
C ASN A 291 -18.59 -8.22 2.04
N ASN A 292 -19.16 -7.47 1.10
CA ASN A 292 -18.98 -7.76 -0.32
C ASN A 292 -17.53 -7.58 -0.77
N LEU A 293 -16.82 -6.56 -0.27
CA LEU A 293 -15.39 -6.38 -0.52
C LEU A 293 -14.58 -7.60 -0.04
N ILE A 294 -14.83 -8.09 1.18
CA ILE A 294 -14.15 -9.28 1.68
C ILE A 294 -14.49 -10.52 0.85
N ASN A 295 -15.75 -10.66 0.41
CA ASN A 295 -16.14 -11.76 -0.47
C ASN A 295 -15.43 -11.68 -1.84
N ILE A 296 -15.32 -10.51 -2.46
CA ILE A 296 -14.58 -10.28 -3.71
C ILE A 296 -13.11 -10.70 -3.54
N ILE A 297 -12.45 -10.28 -2.45
CA ILE A 297 -11.06 -10.66 -2.17
C ILE A 297 -10.89 -12.18 -2.05
N ILE A 298 -11.85 -12.88 -1.44
CA ILE A 298 -11.83 -14.34 -1.32
C ILE A 298 -12.05 -15.00 -2.69
N GLU A 299 -13.04 -14.54 -3.44
CA GLU A 299 -13.36 -15.10 -4.76
C GLU A 299 -12.19 -14.96 -5.74
N ASP A 300 -11.52 -13.82 -5.74
CA ASP A 300 -10.33 -13.58 -6.56
C ASP A 300 -9.17 -14.54 -6.20
N ALA A 301 -9.00 -14.86 -4.93
CA ALA A 301 -7.92 -15.73 -4.47
C ALA A 301 -8.12 -17.22 -4.80
N ILE A 302 -9.35 -17.65 -5.08
CA ILE A 302 -9.67 -19.05 -5.37
C ILE A 302 -9.82 -19.33 -6.87
N CYS A 303 -9.97 -18.31 -7.70
CA CYS A 303 -9.95 -18.42 -9.17
C CYS A 303 -8.54 -18.63 -9.68
#